data_f32e21a36fddb313e326c7e3fa5ddbbd
#
_entry.id   f32e21a36fddb313e326c7e3fa5ddbbd
#
_cell.length_a   1.000
_cell.length_b   1.000
_cell.length_c   1.000
_cell.angle_alpha   90.00
_cell.angle_beta   90.00
_cell.angle_gamma   90.00
#
_symmetry.space_group_name_H-M   'P 1'
#
loop_
_entity.id
_entity.type
_entity.pdbx_description
1 polymer ?
#
loop_
_entity_poly.entity_id
_entity_poly.type
_entity_poly.pdbx_seq_one_letter_code
_entity_poly.pdbx_strand_id
1 'polypeptide(L)'
;MASDLINSIDEENRRLAERVLARARERGVMLGCAESCTGGMIAAALTAISGSSDSFVGGIVSYWVDVKEHVLGVDAELIEEHGVVSVETAEAMAAGARNTLACDYAVATTGIAGPTGAEPGKPVGTVCYGIATPNACTSFTTRVGDSREEVRAR
;
A
#
# COMPACT_ATOMS: atom_id res chain seq x y z
N MET A 1 -13.63 23.27 -0.84
CA MET A 1 -14.25 22.00 -0.37
C MET A 1 -13.40 20.77 -0.73
N ALA A 2 -13.20 20.38 -2.01
CA ALA A 2 -12.33 19.23 -2.32
C ALA A 2 -10.87 19.46 -1.94
N SER A 3 -10.32 20.63 -2.23
CA SER A 3 -8.96 21.00 -1.84
C SER A 3 -8.74 20.99 -0.32
N ASP A 4 -9.73 21.40 0.46
CA ASP A 4 -9.63 21.42 1.92
C ASP A 4 -9.61 20.00 2.50
N LEU A 5 -10.39 19.08 1.90
CA LEU A 5 -10.39 17.68 2.27
C LEU A 5 -9.03 17.02 1.98
N ILE A 6 -8.48 17.23 0.79
CA ILE A 6 -7.16 16.68 0.43
C ILE A 6 -6.07 17.23 1.34
N ASN A 7 -6.04 18.52 1.59
CA ASN A 7 -5.08 19.12 2.53
C ASN A 7 -5.17 18.53 3.94
N SER A 8 -6.40 18.26 4.41
CA SER A 8 -6.61 17.61 5.72
C SER A 8 -6.10 16.17 5.74
N ILE A 9 -6.30 15.41 4.64
CA ILE A 9 -5.80 14.05 4.49
C ILE A 9 -4.27 14.06 4.46
N ASP A 10 -3.65 14.96 3.71
CA ASP A 10 -2.19 15.07 3.63
C ASP A 10 -1.56 15.40 4.99
N GLU A 11 -2.18 16.27 5.77
CA GLU A 11 -1.72 16.57 7.13
C GLU A 11 -1.85 15.35 8.06
N GLU A 12 -2.93 14.60 7.97
CA GLU A 12 -3.12 13.36 8.71
C GLU A 12 -2.07 12.30 8.31
N ASN A 13 -1.86 12.11 7.02
CA ASN A 13 -0.86 11.17 6.48
C ASN A 13 0.54 11.52 6.98
N ARG A 14 0.89 12.81 7.01
CA ARG A 14 2.17 13.25 7.56
C ARG A 14 2.33 12.88 9.04
N ARG A 15 1.32 13.14 9.86
CA ARG A 15 1.33 12.75 11.29
C ARG A 15 1.45 11.24 11.48
N LEU A 16 0.75 10.45 10.64
CA LEU A 16 0.83 8.99 10.66
C LEU A 16 2.23 8.51 10.26
N ALA A 17 2.81 9.08 9.21
CA ALA A 17 4.17 8.76 8.76
C ALA A 17 5.21 9.04 9.87
N GLU A 18 5.13 10.19 10.52
CA GLU A 18 5.98 10.54 11.66
C GLU A 18 5.89 9.50 12.79
N ARG A 19 4.66 9.10 13.14
CA ARG A 19 4.42 8.09 14.19
C ARG A 19 4.94 6.71 13.82
N VAL A 20 4.70 6.28 12.58
CA VAL A 20 5.15 4.97 12.08
C VAL A 20 6.67 4.90 12.10
N LEU A 21 7.35 5.92 11.57
CA LEU A 21 8.80 5.97 11.55
C LEU A 21 9.42 6.05 12.95
N ALA A 22 8.81 6.81 13.85
CA ALA A 22 9.25 6.87 15.25
C ALA A 22 9.16 5.49 15.92
N ARG A 23 8.05 4.78 15.73
CA ARG A 23 7.87 3.42 16.27
C ARG A 23 8.82 2.40 15.65
N ALA A 24 9.06 2.49 14.36
CA ALA A 24 10.01 1.61 13.67
C ALA A 24 11.43 1.83 14.22
N ARG A 25 11.83 3.09 14.41
CA ARG A 25 13.12 3.45 14.98
C ARG A 25 13.27 2.96 16.41
N GLU A 26 12.27 3.17 17.28
CA GLU A 26 12.25 2.67 18.66
C GLU A 26 12.44 1.13 18.74
N ARG A 27 11.89 0.41 17.77
CA ARG A 27 11.97 -1.05 17.69
C ARG A 27 13.18 -1.57 16.93
N GLY A 28 13.93 -0.71 16.27
CA GLY A 28 15.06 -1.10 15.42
C GLY A 28 14.65 -1.93 14.22
N VAL A 29 13.48 -1.67 13.63
CA VAL A 29 12.94 -2.44 12.49
C VAL A 29 12.89 -1.60 11.22
N MET A 30 13.01 -2.29 10.08
CA MET A 30 12.98 -1.71 8.75
C MET A 30 11.62 -1.93 8.09
N LEU A 31 11.13 -0.90 7.42
CA LEU A 31 9.84 -0.87 6.73
C LEU A 31 10.00 -0.84 5.22
N GLY A 32 9.05 -1.42 4.51
CA GLY A 32 8.91 -1.32 3.06
C GLY A 32 7.45 -1.25 2.63
N CYS A 33 7.20 -0.97 1.37
CA CYS A 33 5.85 -1.01 0.82
C CYS A 33 5.81 -1.46 -0.64
N ALA A 34 4.64 -1.97 -1.06
CA ALA A 34 4.28 -2.19 -2.45
C ALA A 34 2.96 -1.47 -2.76
N GLU A 35 2.94 -0.71 -3.82
CA GLU A 35 1.82 0.16 -4.14
C GLU A 35 1.30 -0.10 -5.55
N SER A 36 -0.02 -0.24 -5.66
CA SER A 36 -0.70 -0.27 -6.95
C SER A 36 -1.48 1.03 -7.15
N CYS A 37 -2.72 1.12 -6.69
CA CYS A 37 -3.58 2.28 -6.90
C CYS A 37 -3.05 3.58 -6.30
N THR A 38 -2.27 3.52 -5.24
CA THR A 38 -1.65 4.69 -4.57
C THR A 38 -0.45 5.24 -5.32
N GLY A 39 0.19 4.43 -6.18
CA GLY A 39 1.19 4.88 -7.16
C GLY A 39 2.44 5.56 -6.58
N GLY A 40 2.87 5.19 -5.37
CA GLY A 40 4.04 5.74 -4.70
C GLY A 40 3.71 6.75 -3.59
N MET A 41 2.45 7.01 -3.28
CA MET A 41 2.07 8.02 -2.28
C MET A 41 2.43 7.59 -0.84
N ILE A 42 2.40 6.29 -0.52
CA ILE A 42 2.85 5.78 0.78
C ILE A 42 4.36 6.03 0.94
N ALA A 43 5.14 5.64 -0.07
CA ALA A 43 6.58 5.88 -0.07
C ALA A 43 6.90 7.38 0.01
N ALA A 44 6.16 8.22 -0.73
CA ALA A 44 6.31 9.66 -0.71
C ALA A 44 6.00 10.26 0.68
N ALA A 45 4.92 9.81 1.33
CA ALA A 45 4.56 10.27 2.68
C ALA A 45 5.63 9.92 3.72
N LEU A 46 6.19 8.71 3.65
CA LEU A 46 7.26 8.28 4.56
C LEU A 46 8.57 9.04 4.29
N THR A 47 8.96 9.18 3.03
CA THR A 47 10.20 9.87 2.65
C THR A 47 10.16 11.40 2.82
N ALA A 48 8.97 11.98 2.93
CA ALA A 48 8.79 13.39 3.29
C ALA A 48 9.26 13.72 4.72
N ILE A 49 9.39 12.71 5.58
CA ILE A 49 9.84 12.89 6.96
C ILE A 49 11.37 12.79 7.04
N SER A 50 12.00 13.79 7.62
CA SER A 50 13.45 13.80 7.82
C SER A 50 13.90 12.61 8.66
N GLY A 51 14.98 11.95 8.27
CA GLY A 51 15.49 10.76 8.94
C GLY A 51 14.72 9.46 8.63
N SER A 52 13.84 9.47 7.63
CA SER A 52 13.09 8.27 7.23
C SER A 52 13.99 7.10 6.84
N SER A 53 15.17 7.34 6.29
CA SER A 53 16.16 6.32 5.90
C SER A 53 16.65 5.44 7.06
N ASP A 54 16.46 5.87 8.29
CA ASP A 54 16.81 5.07 9.48
C ASP A 54 15.88 3.86 9.65
N SER A 55 14.67 3.91 9.05
CA SER A 55 13.65 2.87 9.24
C SER A 55 12.86 2.53 7.98
N PHE A 56 13.08 3.21 6.86
CA PHE A 56 12.38 2.94 5.60
C PHE A 56 13.37 2.53 4.51
N VAL A 57 13.23 1.31 4.00
CA VAL A 57 14.11 0.73 2.97
C VAL A 57 13.74 1.24 1.59
N GLY A 58 12.44 1.26 1.28
CA GLY A 58 11.96 1.65 -0.03
C GLY A 58 10.53 1.19 -0.32
N GLY A 59 10.06 1.55 -1.50
CA GLY A 59 8.74 1.18 -2.01
C GLY A 59 8.81 0.70 -3.45
N ILE A 60 7.93 -0.22 -3.80
CA ILE A 60 7.80 -0.78 -5.15
C ILE A 60 6.44 -0.37 -5.70
N VAL A 61 6.43 0.43 -6.76
CA VAL A 61 5.20 0.74 -7.50
C VAL A 61 4.94 -0.39 -8.49
N SER A 62 4.05 -1.31 -8.10
CA SER A 62 3.69 -2.51 -8.87
C SER A 62 2.33 -2.32 -9.53
N TYR A 63 2.23 -1.34 -10.44
CA TYR A 63 0.97 -0.90 -11.03
C TYR A 63 0.38 -1.93 -11.99
N TRP A 64 1.20 -2.52 -12.85
CA TRP A 64 0.82 -3.58 -13.77
C TRP A 64 0.90 -4.96 -13.12
N VAL A 65 0.13 -5.92 -13.66
CA VAL A 65 0.13 -7.32 -13.21
C VAL A 65 1.53 -7.92 -13.35
N ASP A 66 2.17 -7.75 -14.48
CA ASP A 66 3.52 -8.28 -14.74
C ASP A 66 4.55 -7.81 -13.68
N VAL A 67 4.42 -6.58 -13.18
CA VAL A 67 5.31 -6.07 -12.11
C VAL A 67 4.99 -6.75 -10.78
N LYS A 68 3.72 -7.03 -10.49
CA LYS A 68 3.33 -7.80 -9.31
C LYS A 68 3.94 -9.21 -9.35
N GLU A 69 3.90 -9.85 -10.50
CA GLU A 69 4.43 -11.21 -10.70
C GLU A 69 5.96 -11.22 -10.66
N HIS A 70 6.62 -10.42 -11.50
CA HIS A 70 8.07 -10.51 -11.70
C HIS A 70 8.90 -9.83 -10.60
N VAL A 71 8.38 -8.75 -10.00
CA VAL A 71 9.13 -8.00 -8.98
C VAL A 71 8.75 -8.43 -7.57
N LEU A 72 7.46 -8.63 -7.32
CA LEU A 72 6.96 -9.03 -5.99
C LEU A 72 6.80 -10.55 -5.85
N GLY A 73 6.88 -11.30 -6.94
CA GLY A 73 6.70 -12.76 -6.94
C GLY A 73 5.26 -13.19 -6.61
N VAL A 74 4.28 -12.36 -6.92
CA VAL A 74 2.87 -12.75 -6.77
C VAL A 74 2.54 -13.81 -7.80
N ASP A 75 1.91 -14.89 -7.37
CA ASP A 75 1.55 -15.99 -8.26
C ASP A 75 0.47 -15.55 -9.26
N ALA A 76 0.71 -15.83 -10.54
CA ALA A 76 -0.24 -15.51 -11.60
C ALA A 76 -1.57 -16.24 -11.42
N GLU A 77 -1.56 -17.51 -10.96
CA GLU A 77 -2.76 -18.29 -10.69
C GLU A 77 -3.58 -17.66 -9.55
N LEU A 78 -2.93 -17.12 -8.52
CA LEU A 78 -3.60 -16.41 -7.43
C LEU A 78 -4.32 -15.16 -7.93
N ILE A 79 -3.68 -14.40 -8.83
CA ILE A 79 -4.31 -13.21 -9.44
C ILE A 79 -5.48 -13.61 -10.34
N GLU A 80 -5.35 -14.69 -11.10
CA GLU A 80 -6.42 -15.21 -11.98
C GLU A 80 -7.63 -15.67 -11.15
N GLU A 81 -7.40 -16.35 -10.03
CA GLU A 81 -8.47 -16.88 -9.18
C GLU A 81 -9.19 -15.79 -8.38
N HIS A 82 -8.43 -14.88 -7.76
CA HIS A 82 -8.97 -13.90 -6.80
C HIS A 82 -9.12 -12.49 -7.36
N GLY A 83 -8.49 -12.19 -8.47
CA GLY A 83 -8.45 -10.86 -9.08
C GLY A 83 -7.32 -9.99 -8.53
N VAL A 84 -7.01 -8.94 -9.29
CA VAL A 84 -5.96 -7.97 -8.92
C VAL A 84 -6.33 -7.20 -7.65
N VAL A 85 -7.60 -6.86 -7.49
CA VAL A 85 -8.13 -6.18 -6.29
C VAL A 85 -8.79 -7.22 -5.39
N SER A 86 -7.96 -7.83 -4.56
CA SER A 86 -8.38 -8.84 -3.58
C SER A 86 -7.47 -8.80 -2.35
N VAL A 87 -7.94 -9.32 -1.24
CA VAL A 87 -7.13 -9.44 -0.02
C VAL A 87 -5.99 -10.42 -0.21
N GLU A 88 -6.20 -11.48 -0.99
CA GLU A 88 -5.19 -12.48 -1.33
C GLU A 88 -4.04 -11.85 -2.13
N THR A 89 -4.37 -11.05 -3.14
CA THR A 89 -3.35 -10.33 -3.93
C THR A 89 -2.62 -9.29 -3.08
N ALA A 90 -3.32 -8.53 -2.24
CA ALA A 90 -2.71 -7.55 -1.34
C ALA A 90 -1.73 -8.21 -0.36
N GLU A 91 -2.11 -9.36 0.20
CA GLU A 91 -1.28 -10.12 1.12
C GLU A 91 -0.03 -10.69 0.45
N ALA A 92 -0.18 -11.25 -0.76
CA ALA A 92 0.94 -11.73 -1.57
C ALA A 92 1.89 -10.59 -1.97
N MET A 93 1.34 -9.41 -2.32
CA MET A 93 2.14 -8.21 -2.61
C MET A 93 2.95 -7.76 -1.38
N ALA A 94 2.35 -7.75 -0.20
CA ALA A 94 3.04 -7.36 1.03
C ALA A 94 4.17 -8.34 1.38
N ALA A 95 3.92 -9.64 1.27
CA ALA A 95 4.92 -10.68 1.47
C ALA A 95 6.07 -10.55 0.45
N GLY A 96 5.73 -10.33 -0.82
CA GLY A 96 6.71 -10.09 -1.89
C GLY A 96 7.56 -8.85 -1.66
N ALA A 97 6.94 -7.74 -1.25
CA ALA A 97 7.67 -6.52 -0.92
C ALA A 97 8.65 -6.73 0.25
N ARG A 98 8.19 -7.40 1.31
CA ARG A 98 9.05 -7.73 2.45
C ARG A 98 10.28 -8.53 2.04
N ASN A 99 10.11 -9.52 1.18
CA ASN A 99 11.19 -10.36 0.68
C ASN A 99 12.13 -9.58 -0.26
N THR A 100 11.59 -8.88 -1.24
CA THR A 100 12.37 -8.16 -2.26
C THR A 100 13.18 -7.02 -1.64
N LEU A 101 12.60 -6.29 -0.68
CA LEU A 101 13.24 -5.17 0.02
C LEU A 101 14.08 -5.64 1.22
N ALA A 102 14.03 -6.91 1.59
CA ALA A 102 14.70 -7.47 2.77
C ALA A 102 14.42 -6.64 4.05
N CYS A 103 13.15 -6.23 4.23
CA CYS A 103 12.72 -5.46 5.39
C CYS A 103 11.96 -6.34 6.40
N ASP A 104 11.73 -5.80 7.60
CA ASP A 104 11.05 -6.54 8.66
C ASP A 104 9.53 -6.53 8.50
N TYR A 105 8.98 -5.38 8.09
CA TYR A 105 7.54 -5.17 7.87
C TYR A 105 7.32 -4.53 6.51
N ALA A 106 6.31 -5.00 5.81
CA ALA A 106 5.86 -4.36 4.58
C ALA A 106 4.35 -4.23 4.53
N VAL A 107 3.88 -3.13 3.93
CA VAL A 107 2.47 -2.96 3.60
C VAL A 107 2.28 -2.96 2.09
N ALA A 108 1.12 -3.40 1.64
CA ALA A 108 0.75 -3.32 0.23
C ALA A 108 -0.66 -2.77 0.05
N THR A 109 -0.88 -2.09 -1.06
CA THR A 109 -2.19 -1.58 -1.49
C THR A 109 -2.50 -2.02 -2.90
N THR A 110 -3.71 -2.51 -3.10
CA THR A 110 -4.32 -2.71 -4.42
C THR A 110 -5.78 -2.31 -4.37
N GLY A 111 -6.27 -1.60 -5.39
CA GLY A 111 -7.62 -1.04 -5.28
C GLY A 111 -8.13 -0.42 -6.57
N ILE A 112 -9.40 -0.02 -6.52
CA ILE A 112 -10.14 0.62 -7.61
C ILE A 112 -10.24 2.11 -7.31
N ALA A 113 -9.31 2.89 -7.84
CA ALA A 113 -9.30 4.33 -7.64
C ALA A 113 -10.41 5.05 -8.40
N GLY A 114 -10.90 4.48 -9.48
CA GLY A 114 -11.94 5.07 -10.32
C GLY A 114 -11.40 6.10 -11.34
N PRO A 115 -12.31 6.79 -12.07
CA PRO A 115 -13.77 6.70 -12.00
C PRO A 115 -14.35 5.40 -12.58
N THR A 116 -13.55 4.65 -13.34
CA THR A 116 -13.90 3.36 -13.95
C THR A 116 -13.29 2.18 -13.18
N GLY A 117 -13.57 0.96 -13.61
CA GLY A 117 -12.94 -0.25 -13.07
C GLY A 117 -13.71 -0.91 -11.93
N ALA A 118 -14.91 -0.43 -11.59
CA ALA A 118 -15.76 -1.12 -10.62
C ALA A 118 -16.11 -2.53 -11.13
N GLU A 119 -16.07 -3.50 -10.22
CA GLU A 119 -16.42 -4.89 -10.46
C GLU A 119 -17.61 -5.30 -9.56
N PRO A 120 -18.32 -6.40 -9.87
CA PRO A 120 -19.36 -6.90 -8.98
C PRO A 120 -18.84 -7.09 -7.55
N GLY A 121 -19.50 -6.44 -6.59
CA GLY A 121 -19.10 -6.46 -5.17
C GLY A 121 -17.88 -5.60 -4.83
N LYS A 122 -17.25 -4.93 -5.80
CA LYS A 122 -16.09 -4.07 -5.61
C LYS A 122 -16.33 -2.71 -6.30
N PRO A 123 -17.05 -1.78 -5.66
CA PRO A 123 -17.28 -0.43 -6.19
C PRO A 123 -15.98 0.38 -6.23
N VAL A 124 -16.02 1.52 -6.95
CA VAL A 124 -14.96 2.53 -6.85
C VAL A 124 -14.72 2.89 -5.38
N GLY A 125 -13.48 3.05 -5.01
CA GLY A 125 -13.05 3.27 -3.62
C GLY A 125 -12.72 2.00 -2.85
N THR A 126 -12.97 0.82 -3.41
CA THR A 126 -12.53 -0.45 -2.80
C THR A 126 -11.01 -0.53 -2.82
N VAL A 127 -10.40 -0.65 -1.66
CA VAL A 127 -8.95 -0.84 -1.49
C VAL A 127 -8.71 -2.03 -0.57
N CYS A 128 -7.85 -2.93 -1.01
CA CYS A 128 -7.36 -4.06 -0.25
C CYS A 128 -5.94 -3.75 0.25
N TYR A 129 -5.72 -4.03 1.52
CA TYR A 129 -4.43 -3.83 2.19
C TYR A 129 -3.85 -5.17 2.61
N GLY A 130 -2.55 -5.32 2.40
CA GLY A 130 -1.77 -6.43 2.94
C GLY A 130 -0.74 -5.90 3.93
N ILE A 131 -0.48 -6.66 4.98
CA ILE A 131 0.56 -6.38 5.97
C ILE A 131 1.37 -7.65 6.17
N ALA A 132 2.65 -7.59 5.85
CA ALA A 132 3.59 -8.67 6.12
C ALA A 132 4.48 -8.32 7.30
N THR A 133 4.59 -9.25 8.22
CA THR A 133 5.44 -9.18 9.41
C THR A 133 6.45 -10.34 9.38
N PRO A 134 7.43 -10.40 10.29
CA PRO A 134 8.34 -11.55 10.39
C PRO A 134 7.63 -12.90 10.61
N ASN A 135 6.42 -12.88 11.21
CA ASN A 135 5.74 -14.10 11.67
C ASN A 135 4.42 -14.38 10.96
N ALA A 136 3.83 -13.39 10.27
CA ALA A 136 2.50 -13.52 9.69
C ALA A 136 2.27 -12.53 8.56
N CYS A 137 1.31 -12.86 7.70
CA CYS A 137 0.69 -11.90 6.79
C CYS A 137 -0.79 -11.77 7.14
N THR A 138 -1.31 -10.56 7.06
CA THR A 138 -2.73 -10.24 7.27
C THR A 138 -3.21 -9.30 6.18
N SER A 139 -4.50 -9.29 5.97
CA SER A 139 -5.12 -8.45 4.95
C SER A 139 -6.52 -8.01 5.36
N PHE A 140 -6.97 -6.90 4.78
CA PHE A 140 -8.33 -6.41 4.94
C PHE A 140 -8.73 -5.55 3.75
N THR A 141 -10.04 -5.34 3.60
CA THR A 141 -10.62 -4.49 2.56
C THR A 141 -11.43 -3.38 3.20
N THR A 142 -11.37 -2.19 2.62
CA THR A 142 -12.23 -1.08 2.99
C THR A 142 -12.61 -0.25 1.78
N ARG A 143 -13.61 0.61 1.92
CA ARG A 143 -13.94 1.63 0.94
C ARG A 143 -13.52 2.98 1.49
N VAL A 144 -12.61 3.68 0.80
CA VAL A 144 -11.92 4.85 1.34
C VAL A 144 -12.30 6.19 0.71
N GLY A 145 -13.05 6.19 -0.38
CA GLY A 145 -13.46 7.43 -1.04
C GLY A 145 -14.32 7.20 -2.26
N ASP A 146 -14.76 8.28 -2.88
CA ASP A 146 -15.65 8.29 -4.06
C ASP A 146 -14.98 8.86 -5.32
N SER A 147 -13.86 9.55 -5.17
CA SER A 147 -13.06 10.08 -6.28
C SER A 147 -11.66 9.45 -6.32
N ARG A 148 -11.08 9.40 -7.52
CA ARG A 148 -9.72 8.89 -7.71
C ARG A 148 -8.69 9.62 -6.83
N GLU A 149 -8.81 10.92 -6.71
CA GLU A 149 -7.92 11.74 -5.89
C GLU A 149 -8.03 11.36 -4.41
N GLU A 150 -9.24 11.28 -3.89
CA GLU A 150 -9.50 10.90 -2.50
C GLU A 150 -9.06 9.46 -2.21
N VAL A 151 -9.40 8.50 -3.09
CA VAL A 151 -9.04 7.08 -2.90
C VAL A 151 -7.52 6.90 -2.80
N ARG A 152 -6.76 7.63 -3.59
CA ARG A 152 -5.30 7.54 -3.60
C ARG A 152 -4.66 8.27 -2.41
N ALA A 153 -5.28 9.34 -1.91
CA ALA A 153 -4.76 10.13 -0.82
C ALA A 153 -4.98 9.49 0.56
N ARG A 154 -6.08 8.74 0.75
CA ARG A 154 -6.40 8.04 2.01
C ARG A 154 -5.68 6.71 2.14
#